data_1f4119f439dbf3191986a22bc2d74cb4
#
_entry.id   1f4119f439dbf3191986a22bc2d74cb4
#
_cell.length_a   1.000
_cell.length_b   1.000
_cell.length_c   1.000
_cell.angle_alpha   90.00
_cell.angle_beta   90.00
_cell.angle_gamma   90.00
#
_symmetry.space_group_name_H-M   'P 1'
#
loop_
_entity.id
_entity.type
_entity.pdbx_description
1 polymer ?
#
loop_
_entity_poly.entity_id
_entity_poly.type
_entity_poly.pdbx_seq_one_letter_code
_entity_poly.pdbx_strand_id
1 'polypeptide(L)'
;MNPADSPGADLPEGPGTGLTDSERTDTVAAYTTACAFFGERLAEVTELDWTADTPCDGWDVRTLVAHVVTGEALVTRVLRDGGAWESQADPSILGLNPMATWRGTVLAAIESASTDGVLDALHPHAVGELPGGVIIGFRVTENLVHGWDLARSCGTDVELPETLAERCLDFWLPLADLDALTGHFGSKVMPPDGASAGVRLLSLLGRTA
;
A
#
# COMPACT_ATOMS: atom_id res chain seq x y z
N MET A 1 -30.56 -12.07 5.28
CA MET A 1 -30.23 -10.70 4.92
C MET A 1 -29.18 -10.81 3.82
N ASN A 2 -29.46 -10.32 2.63
CA ASN A 2 -28.69 -10.61 1.42
C ASN A 2 -27.49 -9.64 1.34
N PRO A 3 -26.25 -10.08 1.05
CA PRO A 3 -25.06 -9.21 1.05
C PRO A 3 -24.96 -8.26 -0.17
N ALA A 4 -26.03 -8.06 -0.92
CA ALA A 4 -26.05 -7.28 -2.16
C ALA A 4 -26.51 -5.80 -2.02
N ASP A 5 -26.79 -5.31 -0.81
CA ASP A 5 -27.30 -3.95 -0.57
C ASP A 5 -26.33 -3.13 0.33
N SER A 6 -25.08 -3.04 -0.05
CA SER A 6 -24.21 -1.97 0.47
C SER A 6 -24.28 -0.80 -0.51
N PRO A 7 -24.70 0.40 -0.09
CA PRO A 7 -24.63 1.59 -0.93
C PRO A 7 -23.15 1.87 -1.26
N GLY A 8 -22.83 1.95 -2.54
CA GLY A 8 -21.54 2.39 -2.98
C GLY A 8 -21.20 3.73 -2.32
N ALA A 9 -20.04 3.82 -1.67
CA ALA A 9 -19.56 5.10 -1.14
C ALA A 9 -19.38 6.05 -2.33
N ASP A 10 -20.17 7.14 -2.36
CA ASP A 10 -19.93 8.24 -3.29
C ASP A 10 -18.58 8.88 -2.95
N LEU A 11 -17.54 8.40 -3.63
CA LEU A 11 -16.25 9.08 -3.61
C LEU A 11 -16.42 10.42 -4.31
N PRO A 12 -15.83 11.53 -3.80
CA PRO A 12 -15.94 12.83 -4.43
C PRO A 12 -15.45 12.72 -5.88
N GLU A 13 -16.29 13.16 -6.83
CA GLU A 13 -15.88 13.31 -8.23
C GLU A 13 -14.69 14.28 -8.26
N GLY A 14 -13.50 13.74 -8.51
CA GLY A 14 -12.31 14.56 -8.74
C GLY A 14 -12.48 15.42 -9.99
N PRO A 15 -11.77 16.55 -10.12
CA PRO A 15 -11.85 17.41 -11.28
C PRO A 15 -11.58 16.59 -12.55
N GLY A 16 -12.48 16.65 -13.50
CA GLY A 16 -12.58 15.84 -14.72
C GLY A 16 -11.50 16.10 -15.79
N THR A 17 -10.25 16.11 -15.39
CA THR A 17 -9.09 16.06 -16.30
C THR A 17 -8.20 14.93 -15.84
N GLY A 18 -7.97 13.93 -16.70
CA GLY A 18 -7.02 12.83 -16.43
C GLY A 18 -5.66 13.39 -16.02
N LEU A 19 -4.83 12.52 -15.40
CA LEU A 19 -3.49 12.90 -14.97
C LEU A 19 -2.67 13.46 -16.14
N THR A 20 -1.88 14.50 -15.90
CA THR A 20 -0.85 14.96 -16.84
C THR A 20 0.27 13.92 -16.97
N ASP A 21 1.08 13.98 -18.03
CA ASP A 21 2.22 13.08 -18.22
C ASP A 21 3.23 13.17 -17.05
N SER A 22 3.42 14.37 -16.49
CA SER A 22 4.25 14.58 -15.30
C SER A 22 3.67 13.85 -14.07
N GLU A 23 2.39 14.01 -13.80
CA GLU A 23 1.72 13.37 -12.66
C GLU A 23 1.72 11.83 -12.78
N ARG A 24 1.56 11.30 -14.00
CA ARG A 24 1.70 9.86 -14.25
C ARG A 24 3.11 9.37 -13.93
N THR A 25 4.13 10.07 -14.47
CA THR A 25 5.54 9.76 -14.22
C THR A 25 5.86 9.82 -12.73
N ASP A 26 5.42 10.87 -12.04
CA ASP A 26 5.62 11.06 -10.60
C ASP A 26 4.92 9.99 -9.76
N THR A 27 3.75 9.52 -10.22
CA THR A 27 3.01 8.45 -9.54
C THR A 27 3.75 7.12 -9.63
N VAL A 28 4.24 6.74 -10.81
CA VAL A 28 5.03 5.51 -11.00
C VAL A 28 6.38 5.61 -10.28
N ALA A 29 7.03 6.77 -10.29
CA ALA A 29 8.29 6.99 -9.57
C ALA A 29 8.11 6.88 -8.05
N ALA A 30 7.06 7.46 -7.49
CA ALA A 30 6.72 7.33 -6.06
C ALA A 30 6.45 5.86 -5.67
N TYR A 31 5.69 5.15 -6.51
CA TYR A 31 5.42 3.73 -6.30
C TYR A 31 6.70 2.89 -6.33
N THR A 32 7.56 3.11 -7.33
CA THR A 32 8.86 2.43 -7.44
C THR A 32 9.73 2.69 -6.20
N THR A 33 9.75 3.93 -5.70
CA THR A 33 10.53 4.32 -4.52
C THR A 33 9.98 3.65 -3.24
N ALA A 34 8.66 3.59 -3.10
CA ALA A 34 8.03 2.90 -1.96
C ALA A 34 8.30 1.39 -1.97
N CYS A 35 8.21 0.74 -3.15
CA CYS A 35 8.59 -0.66 -3.31
C CYS A 35 10.07 -0.88 -2.96
N ALA A 36 10.97 0.00 -3.39
CA ALA A 36 12.38 -0.09 -3.04
C ALA A 36 12.60 0.01 -1.52
N PHE A 37 11.91 0.95 -0.86
CA PHE A 37 11.95 1.09 0.60
C PHE A 37 11.52 -0.20 1.31
N PHE A 38 10.42 -0.84 0.90
CA PHE A 38 10.00 -2.14 1.46
C PHE A 38 11.03 -3.24 1.17
N GLY A 39 11.53 -3.32 -0.07
CA GLY A 39 12.47 -4.35 -0.49
C GLY A 39 13.81 -4.31 0.24
N GLU A 40 14.30 -3.10 0.59
CA GLU A 40 15.48 -2.94 1.44
C GLU A 40 15.26 -3.54 2.83
N ARG A 41 14.09 -3.30 3.42
CA ARG A 41 13.73 -3.89 4.73
C ARG A 41 13.56 -5.41 4.63
N LEU A 42 12.92 -5.90 3.56
CA LEU A 42 12.79 -7.34 3.33
C LEU A 42 14.15 -8.04 3.19
N ALA A 43 15.16 -7.36 2.63
CA ALA A 43 16.51 -7.90 2.50
C ALA A 43 17.24 -8.04 3.86
N GLU A 44 16.80 -7.33 4.89
CA GLU A 44 17.35 -7.38 6.26
C GLU A 44 16.73 -8.52 7.10
N VAL A 45 15.59 -9.10 6.67
CA VAL A 45 14.90 -10.18 7.37
C VAL A 45 15.75 -11.45 7.41
N THR A 46 16.03 -11.94 8.60
CA THR A 46 16.75 -13.21 8.84
C THR A 46 15.78 -14.38 9.05
N GLU A 47 16.30 -15.60 9.09
CA GLU A 47 15.49 -16.80 9.37
C GLU A 47 14.77 -16.74 10.72
N LEU A 48 15.30 -16.01 11.69
CA LEU A 48 14.72 -15.89 13.03
C LEU A 48 13.57 -14.89 13.10
N ASP A 49 13.49 -13.96 12.15
CA ASP A 49 12.51 -12.86 12.18
C ASP A 49 11.15 -13.27 11.62
N TRP A 50 11.07 -14.32 10.80
CA TRP A 50 9.85 -14.70 10.07
C TRP A 50 8.61 -14.96 10.94
N THR A 51 8.81 -15.27 12.22
CA THR A 51 7.75 -15.53 13.19
C THR A 51 7.65 -14.45 14.28
N ALA A 52 8.40 -13.36 14.13
CA ALA A 52 8.31 -12.22 15.06
C ALA A 52 6.98 -11.49 14.87
N ASP A 53 6.46 -10.98 15.99
CA ASP A 53 5.26 -10.15 15.98
C ASP A 53 5.51 -8.83 15.22
N THR A 54 4.45 -8.30 14.59
CA THR A 54 4.51 -7.02 13.88
C THR A 54 3.62 -5.99 14.54
N PRO A 55 3.76 -4.69 14.20
CA PRO A 55 2.81 -3.66 14.61
C PRO A 55 1.38 -3.86 14.08
N CYS A 56 1.17 -4.83 13.18
CA CYS A 56 -0.15 -5.19 12.65
C CYS A 56 -0.75 -6.29 13.52
N ASP A 57 -1.86 -6.00 14.21
CA ASP A 57 -2.50 -6.93 15.15
C ASP A 57 -2.73 -8.32 14.54
N GLY A 58 -2.19 -9.35 15.19
CA GLY A 58 -2.35 -10.75 14.79
C GLY A 58 -1.50 -11.19 13.58
N TRP A 59 -0.57 -10.34 13.11
CA TRP A 59 0.33 -10.69 12.02
C TRP A 59 1.77 -10.89 12.51
N ASP A 60 2.38 -11.98 12.08
CA ASP A 60 3.83 -12.15 12.09
C ASP A 60 4.46 -11.56 10.82
N VAL A 61 5.79 -11.48 10.78
CA VAL A 61 6.56 -10.99 9.62
C VAL A 61 6.19 -11.73 8.34
N ARG A 62 5.98 -13.06 8.41
CA ARG A 62 5.62 -13.85 7.23
C ARG A 62 4.28 -13.44 6.65
N THR A 63 3.30 -13.20 7.50
CA THR A 63 1.96 -12.75 7.12
C THR A 63 2.00 -11.34 6.54
N LEU A 64 2.75 -10.42 7.16
CA LEU A 64 2.93 -9.06 6.66
C LEU A 64 3.56 -9.06 5.25
N VAL A 65 4.65 -9.81 5.05
CA VAL A 65 5.31 -9.89 3.75
C VAL A 65 4.39 -10.54 2.71
N ALA A 66 3.63 -11.58 3.08
CA ALA A 66 2.66 -12.20 2.19
C ALA A 66 1.55 -11.23 1.78
N HIS A 67 1.07 -10.38 2.70
CA HIS A 67 0.09 -9.33 2.41
C HIS A 67 0.61 -8.36 1.36
N VAL A 68 1.83 -7.84 1.52
CA VAL A 68 2.43 -6.91 0.56
C VAL A 68 2.61 -7.57 -0.81
N VAL A 69 3.17 -8.78 -0.86
CA VAL A 69 3.36 -9.53 -2.12
C VAL A 69 2.03 -9.82 -2.81
N THR A 70 0.98 -10.17 -2.06
CA THR A 70 -0.37 -10.36 -2.61
C THR A 70 -0.90 -9.08 -3.22
N GLY A 71 -0.73 -7.94 -2.54
CA GLY A 71 -1.14 -6.63 -3.05
C GLY A 71 -0.45 -6.29 -4.37
N GLU A 72 0.85 -6.55 -4.50
CA GLU A 72 1.58 -6.32 -5.76
C GLU A 72 1.11 -7.25 -6.89
N ALA A 73 0.84 -8.51 -6.59
CA ALA A 73 0.26 -9.43 -7.57
C ALA A 73 -1.14 -8.99 -8.03
N LEU A 74 -1.95 -8.42 -7.12
CA LEU A 74 -3.27 -7.86 -7.44
C LEU A 74 -3.17 -6.64 -8.36
N VAL A 75 -2.18 -5.75 -8.17
CA VAL A 75 -1.95 -4.63 -9.10
C VAL A 75 -1.81 -5.13 -10.53
N THR A 76 -0.93 -6.11 -10.75
CA THR A 76 -0.74 -6.71 -12.09
C THR A 76 -2.05 -7.29 -12.63
N ARG A 77 -2.75 -8.09 -11.81
CA ARG A 77 -4.01 -8.74 -12.20
C ARG A 77 -5.08 -7.72 -12.58
N VAL A 78 -5.22 -6.66 -11.81
CA VAL A 78 -6.28 -5.67 -11.98
C VAL A 78 -5.97 -4.69 -13.11
N LEU A 79 -4.75 -4.12 -13.12
CA LEU A 79 -4.39 -3.10 -14.10
C LEU A 79 -4.13 -3.65 -15.49
N ARG A 80 -3.55 -4.87 -15.58
CA ARG A 80 -3.20 -5.48 -16.88
C ARG A 80 -4.27 -6.43 -17.39
N ASP A 81 -4.81 -7.28 -16.52
CA ASP A 81 -5.64 -8.42 -16.93
C ASP A 81 -7.15 -8.13 -16.70
N GLY A 82 -7.52 -6.99 -16.10
CA GLY A 82 -8.93 -6.62 -15.80
C GLY A 82 -9.60 -7.56 -14.80
N GLY A 83 -8.82 -8.27 -13.98
CA GLY A 83 -9.32 -9.21 -12.98
C GLY A 83 -9.96 -8.51 -11.78
N ALA A 84 -10.79 -9.24 -11.02
CA ALA A 84 -11.40 -8.73 -9.79
C ALA A 84 -10.34 -8.51 -8.70
N TRP A 85 -10.58 -7.51 -7.84
CA TRP A 85 -9.81 -7.30 -6.62
C TRP A 85 -10.28 -8.29 -5.55
N GLU A 86 -9.60 -9.41 -5.44
CA GLU A 86 -9.85 -10.42 -4.40
C GLU A 86 -8.57 -10.56 -3.57
N SER A 87 -8.61 -10.03 -2.36
CA SER A 87 -7.47 -10.02 -1.44
C SER A 87 -7.71 -10.98 -0.30
N GLN A 88 -6.96 -12.09 -0.28
CA GLN A 88 -6.74 -12.88 0.91
C GLN A 88 -5.25 -13.25 0.92
N ALA A 89 -4.50 -12.66 1.86
CA ALA A 89 -3.08 -12.96 2.02
C ALA A 89 -2.93 -14.42 2.47
N ASP A 90 -2.26 -15.23 1.64
CA ASP A 90 -1.86 -16.58 1.97
C ASP A 90 -0.32 -16.64 1.99
N PRO A 91 0.31 -16.94 3.15
CA PRO A 91 1.76 -17.03 3.24
C PRO A 91 2.41 -18.01 2.25
N SER A 92 1.65 -18.94 1.66
CA SER A 92 2.15 -19.84 0.62
C SER A 92 2.59 -19.13 -0.65
N ILE A 93 2.08 -17.88 -0.92
CA ILE A 93 2.50 -17.06 -2.07
C ILE A 93 3.99 -16.78 -2.07
N LEU A 94 4.63 -16.76 -0.90
CA LEU A 94 6.06 -16.45 -0.77
C LEU A 94 6.97 -17.54 -1.33
N GLY A 95 6.46 -18.77 -1.47
CA GLY A 95 7.25 -19.91 -1.96
C GLY A 95 8.50 -20.18 -1.11
N LEU A 96 9.54 -20.71 -1.77
CA LEU A 96 10.82 -21.03 -1.11
C LEU A 96 11.77 -19.84 -1.03
N ASN A 97 11.52 -18.77 -1.78
CA ASN A 97 12.37 -17.59 -1.81
C ASN A 97 11.52 -16.32 -1.82
N PRO A 98 11.12 -15.82 -0.63
CA PRO A 98 10.26 -14.65 -0.49
C PRO A 98 10.79 -13.40 -1.22
N MET A 99 12.10 -13.14 -1.15
CA MET A 99 12.72 -12.01 -1.84
C MET A 99 12.60 -12.12 -3.37
N ALA A 100 12.81 -13.30 -3.94
CA ALA A 100 12.66 -13.49 -5.38
C ALA A 100 11.20 -13.35 -5.82
N THR A 101 10.26 -13.87 -5.03
CA THR A 101 8.82 -13.75 -5.28
C THR A 101 8.40 -12.28 -5.22
N TRP A 102 8.74 -11.55 -4.14
CA TRP A 102 8.46 -10.12 -4.01
C TRP A 102 9.02 -9.32 -5.20
N ARG A 103 10.29 -9.54 -5.57
CA ARG A 103 10.91 -8.84 -6.70
C ARG A 103 10.17 -9.08 -8.01
N GLY A 104 9.77 -10.32 -8.28
CA GLY A 104 9.03 -10.68 -9.49
C GLY A 104 7.66 -10.00 -9.54
N THR A 105 6.91 -9.98 -8.44
CA THR A 105 5.58 -9.34 -8.36
C THR A 105 5.69 -7.83 -8.49
N VAL A 106 6.65 -7.19 -7.81
CA VAL A 106 6.87 -5.73 -7.89
C VAL A 106 7.23 -5.29 -9.30
N LEU A 107 8.16 -5.98 -9.98
CA LEU A 107 8.53 -5.62 -11.35
C LEU A 107 7.34 -5.70 -12.31
N ALA A 108 6.53 -6.76 -12.21
CA ALA A 108 5.32 -6.91 -13.03
C ALA A 108 4.27 -5.84 -12.70
N ALA A 109 4.13 -5.45 -11.44
CA ALA A 109 3.20 -4.41 -11.01
C ALA A 109 3.63 -3.01 -11.51
N ILE A 110 4.92 -2.67 -11.42
CA ILE A 110 5.47 -1.41 -11.94
C ILE A 110 5.30 -1.34 -13.46
N GLU A 111 5.59 -2.44 -14.19
CA GLU A 111 5.36 -2.53 -15.64
C GLU A 111 3.88 -2.28 -15.98
N SER A 112 2.96 -2.91 -15.24
CA SER A 112 1.52 -2.73 -15.44
C SER A 112 1.09 -1.28 -15.16
N ALA A 113 1.58 -0.65 -14.11
CA ALA A 113 1.30 0.76 -13.76
C ALA A 113 1.90 1.75 -14.77
N SER A 114 2.93 1.34 -15.51
CA SER A 114 3.60 2.16 -16.53
C SER A 114 2.92 2.09 -17.91
N THR A 115 1.86 1.29 -18.06
CA THR A 115 1.12 1.17 -19.32
C THR A 115 0.32 2.45 -19.59
N ASP A 116 0.34 2.91 -20.84
CA ASP A 116 -0.37 4.12 -21.24
C ASP A 116 -1.87 4.04 -20.92
N GLY A 117 -2.39 5.11 -20.30
CA GLY A 117 -3.80 5.28 -19.97
C GLY A 117 -4.28 4.46 -18.76
N VAL A 118 -3.49 3.51 -18.24
CA VAL A 118 -3.92 2.62 -17.16
C VAL A 118 -4.20 3.36 -15.85
N LEU A 119 -3.48 4.46 -15.57
CA LEU A 119 -3.66 5.22 -14.34
C LEU A 119 -4.94 6.07 -14.35
N ASP A 120 -5.47 6.40 -15.53
CA ASP A 120 -6.71 7.17 -15.69
C ASP A 120 -7.94 6.24 -15.83
N ALA A 121 -7.74 5.01 -16.30
CA ALA A 121 -8.81 4.04 -16.47
C ALA A 121 -9.37 3.59 -15.12
N LEU A 122 -10.67 3.26 -15.10
CA LEU A 122 -11.33 2.67 -13.94
C LEU A 122 -11.04 1.16 -13.88
N HIS A 123 -10.73 0.68 -12.70
CA HIS A 123 -10.42 -0.72 -12.44
C HIS A 123 -11.17 -1.22 -11.21
N PRO A 124 -11.54 -2.52 -11.15
CA PRO A 124 -12.17 -3.11 -9.99
C PRO A 124 -11.30 -2.99 -8.73
N HIS A 125 -11.90 -2.63 -7.60
CA HIS A 125 -11.27 -2.60 -6.29
C HIS A 125 -12.27 -3.05 -5.22
N ALA A 126 -11.81 -3.38 -4.00
CA ALA A 126 -12.69 -3.83 -2.90
C ALA A 126 -13.78 -2.82 -2.53
N VAL A 127 -13.53 -1.52 -2.74
CA VAL A 127 -14.46 -0.43 -2.42
C VAL A 127 -15.24 0.09 -3.65
N GLY A 128 -15.14 -0.57 -4.80
CA GLY A 128 -15.79 -0.16 -6.05
C GLY A 128 -14.81 -0.01 -7.20
N GLU A 129 -15.20 0.68 -8.27
CA GLU A 129 -14.29 1.00 -9.38
C GLU A 129 -13.47 2.25 -9.05
N LEU A 130 -12.15 2.17 -9.20
CA LEU A 130 -11.22 3.26 -8.92
C LEU A 130 -10.30 3.53 -10.10
N PRO A 131 -9.89 4.80 -10.31
CA PRO A 131 -8.79 5.09 -11.23
C PRO A 131 -7.51 4.33 -10.82
N GLY A 132 -6.77 3.83 -11.80
CA GLY A 132 -5.52 3.12 -11.56
C GLY A 132 -4.53 3.93 -10.72
N GLY A 133 -4.47 5.26 -10.92
CA GLY A 133 -3.64 6.15 -10.10
C GLY A 133 -3.99 6.14 -8.61
N VAL A 134 -5.27 5.99 -8.27
CA VAL A 134 -5.72 5.87 -6.87
C VAL A 134 -5.29 4.50 -6.29
N ILE A 135 -5.44 3.42 -7.06
CA ILE A 135 -4.97 2.08 -6.67
C ILE A 135 -3.46 2.12 -6.39
N ILE A 136 -2.68 2.76 -7.25
CA ILE A 136 -1.24 2.94 -7.03
C ILE A 136 -0.96 3.81 -5.80
N GLY A 137 -1.77 4.85 -5.53
CA GLY A 137 -1.65 5.65 -4.31
C GLY A 137 -1.79 4.82 -3.03
N PHE A 138 -2.74 3.89 -2.98
CA PHE A 138 -2.84 2.93 -1.87
C PHE A 138 -1.57 2.07 -1.77
N ARG A 139 -1.06 1.56 -2.90
CA ARG A 139 0.15 0.71 -2.88
C ARG A 139 1.41 1.45 -2.46
N VAL A 140 1.55 2.75 -2.80
CA VAL A 140 2.64 3.59 -2.28
C VAL A 140 2.61 3.59 -0.75
N THR A 141 1.45 3.85 -0.16
CA THR A 141 1.28 3.88 1.29
C THR A 141 1.55 2.52 1.94
N GLU A 142 0.97 1.45 1.38
CA GLU A 142 1.15 0.08 1.88
C GLU A 142 2.63 -0.33 1.94
N ASN A 143 3.37 -0.12 0.84
CA ASN A 143 4.81 -0.44 0.81
C ASN A 143 5.60 0.40 1.83
N LEU A 144 5.25 1.68 1.96
CA LEU A 144 5.96 2.58 2.86
C LEU A 144 5.73 2.22 4.33
N VAL A 145 4.44 2.07 4.73
CA VAL A 145 4.07 1.80 6.12
C VAL A 145 4.45 0.39 6.53
N HIS A 146 4.20 -0.60 5.69
CA HIS A 146 4.61 -1.98 5.99
C HIS A 146 6.13 -2.18 5.91
N GLY A 147 6.86 -1.37 5.14
CA GLY A 147 8.32 -1.34 5.23
C GLY A 147 8.80 -0.85 6.60
N TRP A 148 8.13 0.14 7.18
CA TRP A 148 8.38 0.57 8.55
C TRP A 148 7.97 -0.51 9.58
N ASP A 149 6.79 -1.10 9.43
CA ASP A 149 6.32 -2.19 10.29
C ASP A 149 7.32 -3.35 10.30
N LEU A 150 7.86 -3.71 9.12
CA LEU A 150 8.86 -4.77 8.97
C LEU A 150 10.18 -4.45 9.67
N ALA A 151 10.69 -3.22 9.51
CA ALA A 151 11.89 -2.76 10.22
C ALA A 151 11.72 -2.87 11.74
N ARG A 152 10.58 -2.39 12.27
CA ARG A 152 10.25 -2.48 13.70
C ARG A 152 10.23 -3.91 14.21
N SER A 153 9.66 -4.83 13.42
CA SER A 153 9.60 -6.26 13.76
C SER A 153 10.98 -6.91 13.84
N CYS A 154 11.93 -6.43 13.02
CA CYS A 154 13.34 -6.87 13.04
C CYS A 154 14.21 -6.08 14.03
N GLY A 155 13.62 -5.23 14.90
CA GLY A 155 14.33 -4.45 15.90
C GLY A 155 15.15 -3.27 15.33
N THR A 156 14.82 -2.81 14.12
CA THR A 156 15.49 -1.69 13.44
C THR A 156 14.60 -0.46 13.47
N ASP A 157 15.17 0.68 13.85
CA ASP A 157 14.50 1.98 13.76
C ASP A 157 14.80 2.60 12.40
N VAL A 158 13.73 2.96 11.67
CA VAL A 158 13.83 3.65 10.38
C VAL A 158 12.88 4.83 10.34
N GLU A 159 13.30 5.88 9.67
CA GLU A 159 12.43 7.01 9.33
C GLU A 159 11.83 6.81 7.94
N LEU A 160 10.58 7.22 7.75
CA LEU A 160 9.98 7.24 6.42
C LEU A 160 10.62 8.37 5.58
N PRO A 161 10.86 8.16 4.29
CA PRO A 161 11.30 9.22 3.39
C PRO A 161 10.30 10.39 3.39
N GLU A 162 10.72 11.57 3.84
CA GLU A 162 9.85 12.72 4.15
C GLU A 162 8.95 13.10 2.97
N THR A 163 9.52 13.27 1.77
CA THR A 163 8.73 13.63 0.56
C THR A 163 7.69 12.59 0.21
N LEU A 164 7.99 11.30 0.43
CA LEU A 164 7.05 10.23 0.14
C LEU A 164 5.94 10.18 1.18
N ALA A 165 6.29 10.45 2.45
CA ALA A 165 5.32 10.55 3.55
C ALA A 165 4.39 11.76 3.38
N GLU A 166 4.90 12.93 2.93
CA GLU A 166 4.09 14.10 2.57
C GLU A 166 3.07 13.74 1.47
N ARG A 167 3.53 13.09 0.40
CA ARG A 167 2.66 12.64 -0.68
C ARG A 167 1.55 11.70 -0.18
N CYS A 168 1.89 10.75 0.69
CA CYS A 168 0.90 9.85 1.30
C CYS A 168 -0.08 10.62 2.19
N LEU A 169 0.36 11.60 2.96
CA LEU A 169 -0.54 12.45 3.76
C LEU A 169 -1.52 13.21 2.87
N ASP A 170 -1.04 13.83 1.79
CA ASP A 170 -1.90 14.56 0.83
C ASP A 170 -2.94 13.62 0.20
N PHE A 171 -2.57 12.37 -0.06
CA PHE A 171 -3.47 11.34 -0.56
C PHE A 171 -4.52 10.91 0.48
N TRP A 172 -4.11 10.70 1.75
CA TRP A 172 -4.97 10.16 2.79
C TRP A 172 -5.82 11.18 3.53
N LEU A 173 -5.38 12.44 3.69
CA LEU A 173 -6.12 13.44 4.46
C LEU A 173 -7.55 13.66 3.95
N PRO A 174 -7.81 13.74 2.63
CA PRO A 174 -9.18 13.85 2.11
C PRO A 174 -10.03 12.60 2.34
N LEU A 175 -9.40 11.44 2.53
CA LEU A 175 -10.05 10.14 2.69
C LEU A 175 -10.20 9.72 4.17
N ALA A 176 -9.57 10.46 5.08
CA ALA A 176 -9.40 10.08 6.47
C ALA A 176 -10.70 9.92 7.27
N ASP A 177 -11.80 10.49 6.78
CA ASP A 177 -13.12 10.44 7.42
C ASP A 177 -14.11 9.52 6.68
N LEU A 178 -13.67 8.79 5.64
CA LEU A 178 -14.51 7.84 4.94
C LEU A 178 -14.60 6.52 5.74
N ASP A 179 -15.80 6.18 6.21
CA ASP A 179 -16.06 4.95 6.99
C ASP A 179 -15.60 3.68 6.27
N ALA A 180 -15.64 3.66 4.94
CA ALA A 180 -15.23 2.52 4.13
C ALA A 180 -13.72 2.19 4.25
N LEU A 181 -12.89 3.12 4.71
CA LEU A 181 -11.44 2.96 4.82
C LEU A 181 -10.96 2.79 6.28
N THR A 182 -11.81 3.09 7.28
CA THR A 182 -11.45 3.04 8.70
C THR A 182 -11.17 1.62 9.23
N GLY A 183 -11.56 0.57 8.50
CA GLY A 183 -11.31 -0.84 8.87
C GLY A 183 -9.99 -1.43 8.38
N HIS A 184 -9.23 -0.71 7.55
CA HIS A 184 -8.01 -1.23 6.93
C HIS A 184 -6.73 -0.87 7.71
N PHE A 185 -6.80 0.14 8.58
CA PHE A 185 -5.68 0.59 9.41
C PHE A 185 -6.12 0.67 10.88
N GLY A 186 -5.17 0.70 11.80
CA GLY A 186 -5.44 0.87 13.23
C GLY A 186 -6.11 2.22 13.54
N SER A 187 -6.62 2.36 14.77
CA SER A 187 -7.21 3.63 15.21
C SER A 187 -6.17 4.75 15.18
N LYS A 188 -6.56 5.93 14.65
CA LYS A 188 -5.70 7.12 14.60
C LYS A 188 -5.08 7.43 15.96
N VAL A 189 -3.79 7.74 15.97
CA VAL A 189 -3.03 8.20 17.13
C VAL A 189 -2.72 9.69 16.95
N MET A 190 -2.67 10.47 18.03
CA MET A 190 -2.26 11.87 17.94
C MET A 190 -0.73 11.96 17.81
N PRO A 191 -0.22 12.56 16.72
CA PRO A 191 1.22 12.77 16.60
C PRO A 191 1.71 13.83 17.59
N PRO A 192 2.99 13.81 17.99
CA PRO A 192 3.60 14.88 18.75
C PRO A 192 3.56 16.23 18.01
N ASP A 193 3.58 17.35 18.73
CA ASP A 193 3.69 18.68 18.15
C ASP A 193 4.99 18.81 17.34
N GLY A 194 4.90 19.31 16.12
CA GLY A 194 6.06 19.46 15.23
C GLY A 194 6.59 18.16 14.63
N ALA A 195 5.83 17.06 14.70
CA ALA A 195 6.21 15.78 14.11
C ALA A 195 6.48 15.88 12.59
N SER A 196 7.47 15.11 12.11
CA SER A 196 7.76 14.94 10.69
C SER A 196 6.55 14.38 9.92
N ALA A 197 6.54 14.48 8.59
CA ALA A 197 5.48 13.90 7.79
C ALA A 197 5.40 12.37 7.98
N GLY A 198 6.54 11.70 8.15
CA GLY A 198 6.60 10.27 8.43
C GLY A 198 5.86 9.90 9.72
N VAL A 199 6.15 10.60 10.82
CA VAL A 199 5.47 10.35 12.12
C VAL A 199 3.98 10.68 12.02
N ARG A 200 3.60 11.75 11.33
CA ARG A 200 2.20 12.14 11.12
C ARG A 200 1.44 11.07 10.31
N LEU A 201 2.05 10.54 9.24
CA LEU A 201 1.47 9.47 8.43
C LEU A 201 1.27 8.19 9.26
N LEU A 202 2.30 7.76 9.97
CA LEU A 202 2.23 6.59 10.85
C LEU A 202 1.13 6.74 11.90
N SER A 203 1.03 7.92 12.53
CA SER A 203 -0.01 8.23 13.51
C SER A 203 -1.42 8.22 12.91
N LEU A 204 -1.59 8.78 11.70
CA LEU A 204 -2.85 8.76 10.96
C LEU A 204 -3.33 7.33 10.70
N LEU A 205 -2.39 6.41 10.45
CA LEU A 205 -2.64 5.01 10.14
C LEU A 205 -2.51 4.07 11.37
N GLY A 206 -2.55 4.63 12.58
CA GLY A 206 -2.66 3.88 13.83
C GLY A 206 -1.34 3.35 14.39
N ARG A 207 -0.18 3.82 13.91
CA ARG A 207 1.13 3.44 14.43
C ARG A 207 1.64 4.46 15.43
N THR A 208 2.34 3.97 16.45
CA THR A 208 3.10 4.80 17.39
C THR A 208 4.58 4.72 17.00
N ALA A 209 5.13 5.82 16.47
CA ALA A 209 6.53 5.93 16.04
C ALA A 209 7.44 6.33 17.18
#